data_baf9e704d0d088b57adb23df94e4a97e
#
_entry.id   baf9e704d0d088b57adb23df94e4a97e
#
_cell.length_a   1.000
_cell.length_b   1.000
_cell.length_c   1.000
_cell.angle_alpha   90.00
_cell.angle_beta   90.00
_cell.angle_gamma   90.00
#
_symmetry.space_group_name_H-M   'P 1'
#
loop_
_entity.id
_entity.type
_entity.pdbx_description
1 polymer ?
#
loop_
_entity_poly.entity_id
_entity_poly.type
_entity_poly.pdbx_seq_one_letter_code
_entity_poly.pdbx_strand_id
1 'polypeptide(L)'
;NEKISVMEFNSYLGQVKAEMLNKAEINPDTPEAENFWKTTNFNGLSATEEAKRQALDALRKMKIQVIKAKEKNLKLSSEEKQYIDSQIDQIIQQSGSKAKANESLMNTMGLDINTLRQAYNEQFLAYKLYLDETSSINVSDDEAKSKYDNDTKSFDRVTARHILISKRDSGTGQWLSEEEKIEAENKSKDILARINAGEDMEKLAKEYSEDPPVEENGGIYTFTKYDAFVEEFKDWAIEANIGDTAIVETDYGYHVMRLEDRETIPFEDVKENIKSDILQERFTELMEEWEK
;
A
#
# COMPACT_ATOMS: atom_id res chain seq x y z
N ASN A 1 4.68 -22.99 20.32
CA ASN A 1 3.95 -23.26 19.06
C ASN A 1 2.65 -22.48 19.08
N GLU A 2 2.54 -21.46 18.21
CA GLU A 2 1.28 -20.77 17.93
C GLU A 2 0.46 -21.60 16.95
N LYS A 3 -0.86 -21.65 17.16
CA LYS A 3 -1.78 -22.35 16.26
C LYS A 3 -2.40 -21.33 15.31
N ILE A 4 -2.54 -21.72 14.06
CA ILE A 4 -3.33 -20.99 13.07
C ILE A 4 -4.71 -21.63 13.00
N SER A 5 -5.76 -20.87 13.24
CA SER A 5 -7.12 -21.32 13.05
C SER A 5 -7.53 -21.24 11.58
N VAL A 6 -8.53 -22.03 11.20
CA VAL A 6 -9.10 -21.96 9.84
C VAL A 6 -9.66 -20.57 9.54
N MET A 7 -10.23 -19.90 10.54
CA MET A 7 -10.82 -18.57 10.38
C MET A 7 -9.76 -17.51 10.14
N GLU A 8 -8.63 -17.54 10.88
CA GLU A 8 -7.47 -16.66 10.61
C GLU A 8 -6.94 -16.88 9.20
N PHE A 9 -6.74 -18.15 8.81
CA PHE A 9 -6.26 -18.46 7.46
C PHE A 9 -7.21 -17.94 6.38
N ASN A 10 -8.52 -18.14 6.53
CA ASN A 10 -9.51 -17.66 5.57
C ASN A 10 -9.54 -16.13 5.45
N SER A 11 -9.33 -15.42 6.56
CA SER A 11 -9.25 -13.95 6.53
C SER A 11 -8.05 -13.47 5.71
N TYR A 12 -6.85 -14.01 5.94
CA TYR A 12 -5.67 -13.70 5.14
C TYR A 12 -5.84 -14.13 3.68
N LEU A 13 -6.43 -15.31 3.43
CA LEU A 13 -6.70 -15.78 2.09
C LEU A 13 -7.66 -14.85 1.33
N GLY A 14 -8.68 -14.31 2.04
CA GLY A 14 -9.59 -13.33 1.47
C GLY A 14 -8.89 -12.04 1.05
N GLN A 15 -7.99 -11.53 1.90
CA GLN A 15 -7.18 -10.34 1.60
C GLN A 15 -6.26 -10.57 0.41
N VAL A 16 -5.52 -11.68 0.40
CA VAL A 16 -4.63 -12.04 -0.72
C VAL A 16 -5.41 -12.20 -2.02
N LYS A 17 -6.58 -12.84 -1.97
CA LYS A 17 -7.42 -12.98 -3.17
C LYS A 17 -7.90 -11.63 -3.70
N ALA A 18 -8.31 -10.72 -2.82
CA ALA A 18 -8.71 -9.38 -3.21
C ALA A 18 -7.55 -8.61 -3.84
N GLU A 19 -6.35 -8.70 -3.25
CA GLU A 19 -5.14 -8.10 -3.78
C GLU A 19 -4.75 -8.69 -5.15
N MET A 20 -4.81 -10.00 -5.32
CA MET A 20 -4.49 -10.65 -6.60
C MET A 20 -5.46 -10.25 -7.72
N LEU A 21 -6.77 -10.14 -7.43
CA LEU A 21 -7.74 -9.64 -8.39
C LEU A 21 -7.54 -8.15 -8.70
N ASN A 22 -7.21 -7.35 -7.68
CA ASN A 22 -6.90 -5.94 -7.88
C ASN A 22 -5.68 -5.75 -8.79
N LYS A 23 -4.59 -6.47 -8.53
CA LYS A 23 -3.39 -6.46 -9.39
C LYS A 23 -3.64 -6.97 -10.81
N ALA A 24 -4.60 -7.85 -10.98
CA ALA A 24 -5.04 -8.32 -12.30
C ALA A 24 -6.12 -7.41 -12.92
N GLU A 25 -6.54 -6.35 -12.23
CA GLU A 25 -7.59 -5.40 -12.64
C GLU A 25 -8.93 -6.07 -12.95
N ILE A 26 -9.27 -7.08 -12.17
CA ILE A 26 -10.48 -7.89 -12.33
C ILE A 26 -11.46 -7.56 -11.21
N ASN A 27 -12.71 -7.27 -11.58
CA ASN A 27 -13.79 -7.08 -10.61
C ASN A 27 -14.14 -8.43 -9.93
N PRO A 28 -14.31 -8.45 -8.59
CA PRO A 28 -14.76 -9.67 -7.90
C PRO A 28 -16.17 -10.07 -8.36
N ASP A 29 -16.51 -11.34 -8.15
CA ASP A 29 -17.84 -11.92 -8.44
C ASP A 29 -18.27 -11.84 -9.93
N THR A 30 -17.31 -11.81 -10.83
CA THR A 30 -17.48 -11.83 -12.28
C THR A 30 -17.07 -13.17 -12.89
N PRO A 31 -17.58 -13.53 -14.11
CA PRO A 31 -17.08 -14.70 -14.85
C PRO A 31 -15.58 -14.63 -15.12
N GLU A 32 -15.03 -13.42 -15.27
CA GLU A 32 -13.62 -13.19 -15.47
C GLU A 32 -12.80 -13.55 -14.22
N ALA A 33 -13.26 -13.14 -13.03
CA ALA A 33 -12.65 -13.55 -11.77
C ALA A 33 -12.71 -15.07 -11.58
N GLU A 34 -13.84 -15.71 -11.93
CA GLU A 34 -13.90 -17.18 -11.90
C GLU A 34 -12.89 -17.84 -12.84
N ASN A 35 -12.74 -17.30 -14.05
CA ASN A 35 -11.77 -17.77 -15.02
C ASN A 35 -10.33 -17.58 -14.52
N PHE A 36 -10.00 -16.41 -13.95
CA PHE A 36 -8.70 -16.12 -13.34
C PHE A 36 -8.30 -17.21 -12.34
N TRP A 37 -9.18 -17.56 -11.41
CA TRP A 37 -8.89 -18.60 -10.40
C TRP A 37 -8.71 -19.99 -10.97
N LYS A 38 -9.33 -20.30 -12.13
CA LYS A 38 -9.29 -21.62 -12.79
C LYS A 38 -8.11 -21.78 -13.73
N THR A 39 -7.70 -20.71 -14.42
CA THR A 39 -6.78 -20.81 -15.57
C THR A 39 -5.43 -20.14 -15.38
N THR A 40 -5.36 -19.10 -14.51
CA THR A 40 -4.12 -18.36 -14.31
C THR A 40 -3.11 -19.19 -13.50
N ASN A 41 -1.86 -19.16 -13.95
CA ASN A 41 -0.77 -19.92 -13.37
C ASN A 41 0.38 -19.00 -12.97
N PHE A 42 0.89 -19.18 -11.76
CA PHE A 42 2.02 -18.46 -11.18
C PHE A 42 3.17 -19.44 -10.93
N ASN A 43 4.15 -19.48 -11.81
CA ASN A 43 5.34 -20.34 -11.66
C ASN A 43 5.02 -21.82 -11.40
N GLY A 44 3.97 -22.34 -12.03
CA GLY A 44 3.55 -23.75 -11.90
C GLY A 44 2.46 -23.99 -10.85
N LEU A 45 2.05 -22.98 -10.09
CA LEU A 45 0.92 -23.05 -9.16
C LEU A 45 -0.32 -22.38 -9.79
N SER A 46 -1.50 -22.94 -9.57
CA SER A 46 -2.74 -22.24 -9.90
C SER A 46 -2.88 -20.97 -9.08
N ALA A 47 -3.63 -19.96 -9.58
CA ALA A 47 -3.89 -18.72 -8.82
C ALA A 47 -4.43 -19.02 -7.41
N THR A 48 -5.28 -20.06 -7.28
CA THR A 48 -5.82 -20.48 -5.98
C THR A 48 -4.74 -21.03 -5.05
N GLU A 49 -3.78 -21.82 -5.55
CA GLU A 49 -2.67 -22.36 -4.76
C GLU A 49 -1.68 -21.28 -4.38
N GLU A 50 -1.40 -20.37 -5.30
CA GLU A 50 -0.55 -19.20 -5.04
C GLU A 50 -1.17 -18.29 -3.95
N ALA A 51 -2.47 -18.00 -4.02
CA ALA A 51 -3.16 -17.25 -2.97
C ALA A 51 -3.06 -17.92 -1.59
N LYS A 52 -3.22 -19.25 -1.54
CA LYS A 52 -3.07 -20.00 -0.28
C LYS A 52 -1.63 -19.97 0.23
N ARG A 53 -0.65 -20.05 -0.65
CA ARG A 53 0.77 -19.96 -0.29
C ARG A 53 1.09 -18.60 0.31
N GLN A 54 0.70 -17.52 -0.36
CA GLN A 54 0.92 -16.16 0.13
C GLN A 54 0.21 -15.89 1.47
N ALA A 55 -1.03 -16.32 1.61
CA ALA A 55 -1.77 -16.20 2.87
C ALA A 55 -1.09 -16.94 4.02
N LEU A 56 -0.57 -18.15 3.76
CA LEU A 56 0.14 -18.92 4.76
C LEU A 56 1.48 -18.30 5.13
N ASP A 57 2.21 -17.77 4.16
CA ASP A 57 3.48 -17.06 4.38
C ASP A 57 3.28 -15.80 5.23
N ALA A 58 2.25 -14.99 4.93
CA ALA A 58 1.91 -13.80 5.72
C ALA A 58 1.54 -14.15 7.17
N LEU A 59 0.72 -15.18 7.36
CA LEU A 59 0.37 -15.70 8.69
C LEU A 59 1.59 -16.21 9.43
N ARG A 60 2.47 -16.97 8.75
CA ARG A 60 3.71 -17.48 9.36
C ARG A 60 4.57 -16.34 9.88
N LYS A 61 4.76 -15.30 9.08
CA LYS A 61 5.50 -14.10 9.49
C LYS A 61 4.90 -13.43 10.71
N MET A 62 3.57 -13.24 10.75
CA MET A 62 2.88 -12.71 11.93
C MET A 62 3.09 -13.60 13.16
N LYS A 63 2.94 -14.93 13.04
CA LYS A 63 3.11 -15.85 14.16
C LYS A 63 4.56 -15.90 14.68
N ILE A 64 5.55 -15.75 13.81
CA ILE A 64 6.96 -15.62 14.22
C ILE A 64 7.13 -14.37 15.10
N GLN A 65 6.60 -13.23 14.69
CA GLN A 65 6.65 -11.99 15.48
C GLN A 65 5.97 -12.18 16.85
N VAL A 66 4.79 -12.78 16.88
CA VAL A 66 4.07 -13.06 18.13
C VAL A 66 4.88 -13.99 19.06
N ILE A 67 5.51 -15.03 18.50
CA ILE A 67 6.38 -15.95 19.26
C ILE A 67 7.57 -15.17 19.85
N LYS A 68 8.26 -14.38 19.04
CA LYS A 68 9.41 -13.58 19.47
C LYS A 68 9.02 -12.55 20.53
N ALA A 69 7.89 -11.87 20.37
CA ALA A 69 7.37 -10.97 21.39
C ALA A 69 7.11 -11.69 22.73
N LYS A 70 6.53 -12.90 22.69
CA LYS A 70 6.28 -13.72 23.88
C LYS A 70 7.57 -14.23 24.52
N GLU A 71 8.56 -14.65 23.75
CA GLU A 71 9.89 -15.05 24.22
C GLU A 71 10.55 -13.92 25.05
N LYS A 72 10.35 -12.67 24.61
CA LYS A 72 10.80 -11.45 25.30
C LYS A 72 9.87 -10.98 26.43
N ASN A 73 8.80 -11.72 26.72
CA ASN A 73 7.78 -11.36 27.72
C ASN A 73 7.05 -10.04 27.42
N LEU A 74 7.02 -9.59 26.18
CA LEU A 74 6.26 -8.41 25.75
C LEU A 74 4.75 -8.68 25.92
N LYS A 75 4.05 -7.69 26.46
CA LYS A 75 2.61 -7.79 26.74
C LYS A 75 1.92 -6.47 26.39
N LEU A 76 0.67 -6.56 26.01
CA LEU A 76 -0.15 -5.37 25.84
C LEU A 76 -0.42 -4.69 27.18
N SER A 77 -0.30 -3.37 27.22
CA SER A 77 -0.68 -2.54 28.35
C SER A 77 -2.20 -2.52 28.54
N SER A 78 -2.66 -1.93 29.64
CA SER A 78 -4.10 -1.74 29.87
C SER A 78 -4.70 -0.78 28.87
N GLU A 79 -3.98 0.26 28.50
CA GLU A 79 -4.39 1.28 27.53
C GLU A 79 -4.54 0.67 26.13
N GLU A 80 -3.56 -0.14 25.69
CA GLU A 80 -3.62 -0.83 24.39
C GLU A 80 -4.82 -1.77 24.31
N LYS A 81 -5.11 -2.51 25.39
CA LYS A 81 -6.30 -3.39 25.46
C LYS A 81 -7.59 -2.60 25.42
N GLN A 82 -7.67 -1.47 26.15
CA GLN A 82 -8.84 -0.59 26.13
C GLN A 82 -9.04 0.03 24.72
N TYR A 83 -7.97 0.38 24.04
CA TYR A 83 -8.04 0.85 22.66
C TYR A 83 -8.65 -0.21 21.75
N ILE A 84 -8.14 -1.45 21.80
CA ILE A 84 -8.69 -2.58 21.02
C ILE A 84 -10.17 -2.81 21.35
N ASP A 85 -10.51 -2.79 22.65
CA ASP A 85 -11.90 -2.95 23.10
C ASP A 85 -12.79 -1.84 22.50
N SER A 86 -12.33 -0.60 22.51
CA SER A 86 -13.08 0.53 21.94
C SER A 86 -13.30 0.40 20.42
N GLN A 87 -12.30 -0.10 19.66
CA GLN A 87 -12.47 -0.36 18.23
C GLN A 87 -13.53 -1.44 17.96
N ILE A 88 -13.49 -2.52 18.74
CA ILE A 88 -14.49 -3.60 18.66
C ILE A 88 -15.89 -3.10 19.03
N ASP A 89 -16.01 -2.32 20.09
CA ASP A 89 -17.29 -1.77 20.53
C ASP A 89 -17.87 -0.79 19.50
N GLN A 90 -17.03 -0.01 18.84
CA GLN A 90 -17.44 0.88 17.74
C GLN A 90 -18.02 0.08 16.56
N ILE A 91 -17.38 -1.02 16.16
CA ILE A 91 -17.89 -1.93 15.11
C ILE A 91 -19.25 -2.50 15.51
N ILE A 92 -19.41 -2.94 16.78
CA ILE A 92 -20.68 -3.48 17.29
C ILE A 92 -21.77 -2.41 17.27
N GLN A 93 -21.47 -1.19 17.70
CA GLN A 93 -22.42 -0.06 17.72
C GLN A 93 -22.88 0.31 16.30
N GLN A 94 -21.94 0.45 15.36
CA GLN A 94 -22.26 0.74 13.95
C GLN A 94 -23.12 -0.35 13.31
N SER A 95 -22.90 -1.61 13.67
CA SER A 95 -23.71 -2.75 13.19
C SER A 95 -25.04 -2.90 13.93
N GLY A 96 -25.24 -2.18 15.02
CA GLY A 96 -26.44 -2.22 15.88
C GLY A 96 -26.50 -3.40 16.85
N SER A 97 -25.72 -4.46 16.66
CA SER A 97 -25.55 -5.57 17.62
C SER A 97 -24.33 -6.42 17.30
N LYS A 98 -23.81 -7.14 18.32
CA LYS A 98 -22.71 -8.08 18.15
C LYS A 98 -23.01 -9.19 17.12
N ALA A 99 -24.24 -9.65 17.04
CA ALA A 99 -24.64 -10.67 16.06
C ALA A 99 -24.55 -10.14 14.63
N LYS A 100 -25.07 -8.93 14.37
CA LYS A 100 -24.97 -8.29 13.07
C LYS A 100 -23.53 -7.92 12.70
N ALA A 101 -22.73 -7.50 13.68
CA ALA A 101 -21.30 -7.24 13.46
C ALA A 101 -20.56 -8.53 13.04
N ASN A 102 -20.81 -9.66 13.69
CA ASN A 102 -20.26 -10.95 13.30
C ASN A 102 -20.71 -11.38 11.89
N GLU A 103 -21.99 -11.20 11.56
CA GLU A 103 -22.51 -11.50 10.23
C GLU A 103 -21.82 -10.66 9.15
N SER A 104 -21.71 -9.36 9.38
CA SER A 104 -21.02 -8.44 8.47
C SER A 104 -19.55 -8.80 8.29
N LEU A 105 -18.81 -9.01 9.40
CA LEU A 105 -17.39 -9.38 9.36
C LEU A 105 -17.18 -10.74 8.67
N MET A 106 -18.07 -11.69 8.88
CA MET A 106 -18.01 -13.00 8.23
C MET A 106 -18.19 -12.87 6.71
N ASN A 107 -19.13 -12.03 6.28
CA ASN A 107 -19.41 -11.82 4.86
C ASN A 107 -18.34 -11.01 4.14
N THR A 108 -17.72 -10.03 4.82
CA THR A 108 -16.75 -9.11 4.20
C THR A 108 -15.31 -9.55 4.36
N MET A 109 -14.95 -10.18 5.49
CA MET A 109 -13.57 -10.48 5.87
C MET A 109 -13.33 -11.97 6.23
N GLY A 110 -14.37 -12.80 6.27
CA GLY A 110 -14.27 -14.23 6.61
C GLY A 110 -13.89 -14.50 8.08
N LEU A 111 -14.13 -13.54 9.00
CA LEU A 111 -13.77 -13.65 10.42
C LEU A 111 -14.91 -13.17 11.33
N ASP A 112 -14.84 -13.54 12.62
CA ASP A 112 -15.71 -13.03 13.67
C ASP A 112 -15.00 -11.97 14.54
N ILE A 113 -15.74 -11.34 15.45
CA ILE A 113 -15.21 -10.35 16.39
C ILE A 113 -14.05 -10.90 17.25
N ASN A 114 -14.10 -12.18 17.63
CA ASN A 114 -13.06 -12.75 18.48
C ASN A 114 -11.75 -12.90 17.68
N THR A 115 -11.85 -13.35 16.43
CA THR A 115 -10.71 -13.45 15.51
C THR A 115 -10.17 -12.07 15.16
N LEU A 116 -11.03 -11.07 14.93
CA LEU A 116 -10.60 -9.68 14.72
C LEU A 116 -9.86 -9.12 15.94
N ARG A 117 -10.38 -9.35 17.13
CA ARG A 117 -9.72 -8.96 18.39
C ARG A 117 -8.34 -9.62 18.52
N GLN A 118 -8.24 -10.91 18.18
CA GLN A 118 -6.95 -11.62 18.19
C GLN A 118 -5.99 -11.00 17.19
N ALA A 119 -6.43 -10.68 15.97
CA ALA A 119 -5.59 -10.03 14.97
C ALA A 119 -5.05 -8.68 15.45
N TYR A 120 -5.89 -7.85 16.08
CA TYR A 120 -5.43 -6.60 16.70
C TYR A 120 -4.40 -6.84 17.81
N ASN A 121 -4.63 -7.81 18.70
CA ASN A 121 -3.66 -8.16 19.76
C ASN A 121 -2.32 -8.59 19.17
N GLU A 122 -2.32 -9.39 18.12
CA GLU A 122 -1.10 -9.86 17.45
C GLU A 122 -0.37 -8.71 16.74
N GLN A 123 -1.11 -7.83 16.07
CA GLN A 123 -0.54 -6.65 15.42
C GLN A 123 0.13 -5.69 16.42
N PHE A 124 -0.51 -5.44 17.58
CA PHE A 124 0.10 -4.65 18.64
C PHE A 124 1.34 -5.31 19.22
N LEU A 125 1.33 -6.65 19.42
CA LEU A 125 2.51 -7.39 19.88
C LEU A 125 3.64 -7.32 18.86
N ALA A 126 3.36 -7.45 17.58
CA ALA A 126 4.34 -7.31 16.51
C ALA A 126 4.96 -5.90 16.50
N TYR A 127 4.14 -4.86 16.66
CA TYR A 127 4.63 -3.49 16.77
C TYR A 127 5.51 -3.28 18.01
N LYS A 128 5.13 -3.83 19.17
CA LYS A 128 5.98 -3.79 20.38
C LYS A 128 7.31 -4.52 20.17
N LEU A 129 7.29 -5.64 19.46
CA LEU A 129 8.51 -6.36 19.10
C LEU A 129 9.41 -5.48 18.22
N TYR A 130 8.85 -4.83 17.21
CA TYR A 130 9.59 -3.89 16.37
C TYR A 130 10.25 -2.79 17.23
N LEU A 131 9.51 -2.15 18.12
CA LEU A 131 10.05 -1.12 19.01
C LEU A 131 11.14 -1.65 19.94
N ASP A 132 10.96 -2.85 20.50
CA ASP A 132 11.93 -3.48 21.41
C ASP A 132 13.23 -3.83 20.68
N GLU A 133 13.13 -4.50 19.53
CA GLU A 133 14.30 -4.87 18.72
C GLU A 133 15.06 -3.65 18.21
N THR A 134 14.34 -2.65 17.71
CA THR A 134 14.96 -1.45 17.15
C THR A 134 15.49 -0.49 18.21
N SER A 135 14.97 -0.55 19.44
CA SER A 135 15.42 0.32 20.54
C SER A 135 16.90 0.17 20.92
N SER A 136 17.47 -1.00 20.70
CA SER A 136 18.88 -1.32 20.97
C SER A 136 19.80 -1.05 19.75
N ILE A 137 19.23 -0.79 18.60
CA ILE A 137 19.98 -0.53 17.36
C ILE A 137 20.37 0.95 17.36
N ASN A 138 21.66 1.22 17.40
CA ASN A 138 22.15 2.58 17.24
C ASN A 138 22.48 2.84 15.77
N VAL A 139 21.75 3.76 15.15
CA VAL A 139 22.07 4.29 13.81
C VAL A 139 22.78 5.62 14.01
N SER A 140 24.07 5.68 13.63
CA SER A 140 24.86 6.90 13.77
C SER A 140 24.47 7.96 12.72
N ASP A 141 24.76 9.22 13.03
CA ASP A 141 24.60 10.32 12.06
C ASP A 141 25.48 10.10 10.82
N ASP A 142 26.68 9.54 10.98
CA ASP A 142 27.58 9.24 9.87
C ASP A 142 27.00 8.17 8.92
N GLU A 143 26.33 7.15 9.48
CA GLU A 143 25.66 6.12 8.68
C GLU A 143 24.47 6.70 7.89
N ALA A 144 23.62 7.46 8.56
CA ALA A 144 22.50 8.16 7.93
C ALA A 144 23.01 9.15 6.86
N LYS A 145 24.11 9.88 7.16
CA LYS A 145 24.73 10.80 6.20
C LYS A 145 25.30 10.07 4.99
N SER A 146 25.92 8.92 5.19
CA SER A 146 26.42 8.08 4.09
C SER A 146 25.29 7.62 3.17
N LYS A 147 24.14 7.20 3.72
CA LYS A 147 22.97 6.83 2.94
C LYS A 147 22.41 8.01 2.15
N TYR A 148 22.35 9.20 2.76
CA TYR A 148 21.95 10.43 2.11
C TYR A 148 22.89 10.81 0.95
N ASP A 149 24.20 10.80 1.19
CA ASP A 149 25.21 11.23 0.20
C ASP A 149 25.30 10.27 -1.00
N ASN A 150 24.99 8.98 -0.79
CA ASN A 150 24.99 8.00 -1.87
C ASN A 150 23.80 8.17 -2.84
N ASP A 151 22.70 8.76 -2.37
CA ASP A 151 21.51 8.97 -3.18
C ASP A 151 20.71 10.20 -2.69
N THR A 152 21.33 11.37 -2.77
CA THR A 152 20.73 12.65 -2.33
C THR A 152 19.40 12.91 -3.03
N LYS A 153 19.30 12.54 -4.31
CA LYS A 153 18.14 12.77 -5.17
C LYS A 153 16.86 12.11 -4.63
N SER A 154 16.94 10.92 -4.03
CA SER A 154 15.78 10.24 -3.47
C SER A 154 15.19 10.93 -2.24
N PHE A 155 15.88 11.89 -1.66
CA PHE A 155 15.39 12.68 -0.53
C PHE A 155 14.88 14.08 -0.92
N ASP A 156 14.90 14.41 -2.21
CA ASP A 156 14.42 15.70 -2.68
C ASP A 156 12.90 15.87 -2.46
N ARG A 157 12.49 17.13 -2.34
CA ARG A 157 11.08 17.51 -2.52
C ARG A 157 10.86 17.76 -3.99
N VAL A 158 9.87 17.09 -4.55
CA VAL A 158 9.52 17.20 -5.97
C VAL A 158 8.16 17.83 -6.15
N THR A 159 8.01 18.61 -7.21
CA THR A 159 6.72 19.14 -7.64
C THR A 159 6.40 18.57 -9.00
N ALA A 160 5.34 17.78 -9.09
CA ALA A 160 4.86 17.18 -10.32
C ALA A 160 3.45 17.69 -10.64
N ARG A 161 3.17 17.90 -11.92
CA ARG A 161 1.82 18.05 -12.44
C ARG A 161 1.39 16.76 -13.08
N HIS A 162 0.16 16.33 -12.85
CA HIS A 162 -0.39 15.14 -13.48
C HIS A 162 -1.81 15.33 -14.00
N ILE A 163 -2.18 14.45 -14.92
CA ILE A 163 -3.54 14.28 -15.45
C ILE A 163 -3.89 12.82 -15.27
N LEU A 164 -4.89 12.52 -14.45
CA LEU A 164 -5.38 11.16 -14.23
C LEU A 164 -6.45 10.81 -15.28
N ILE A 165 -6.23 9.73 -16.00
CA ILE A 165 -7.26 9.04 -16.78
C ILE A 165 -7.52 7.71 -16.07
N SER A 166 -8.67 7.61 -15.42
CA SER A 166 -9.01 6.50 -14.54
C SER A 166 -9.19 5.19 -15.31
N LYS A 167 -8.80 4.08 -14.69
CA LYS A 167 -9.16 2.71 -15.09
C LYS A 167 -10.39 2.18 -14.35
N ARG A 168 -11.04 3.05 -13.57
CA ARG A 168 -12.24 2.70 -12.79
C ARG A 168 -13.39 3.61 -13.14
N ASP A 169 -14.59 3.06 -13.14
CA ASP A 169 -15.84 3.82 -13.26
C ASP A 169 -16.02 4.70 -12.01
N SER A 170 -16.21 5.99 -12.22
CA SER A 170 -16.30 7.00 -11.16
C SER A 170 -17.52 6.85 -10.25
N GLY A 171 -18.58 6.19 -10.73
CA GLY A 171 -19.83 5.98 -9.96
C GLY A 171 -19.82 4.71 -9.13
N THR A 172 -19.21 3.63 -9.63
CA THR A 172 -19.23 2.30 -9.01
C THR A 172 -17.90 1.92 -8.37
N GLY A 173 -16.79 2.56 -8.78
CA GLY A 173 -15.43 2.20 -8.39
C GLY A 173 -14.92 0.88 -8.98
N GLN A 174 -15.70 0.24 -9.84
CA GLN A 174 -15.32 -1.00 -10.51
C GLN A 174 -14.30 -0.74 -11.62
N TRP A 175 -13.49 -1.76 -11.91
CA TRP A 175 -12.60 -1.72 -13.06
C TRP A 175 -13.40 -1.57 -14.37
N LEU A 176 -12.91 -0.75 -15.26
CA LEU A 176 -13.43 -0.62 -16.63
C LEU A 176 -13.23 -1.94 -17.39
N SER A 177 -14.02 -2.13 -18.46
CA SER A 177 -13.78 -3.21 -19.41
C SER A 177 -12.44 -3.03 -20.14
N GLU A 178 -11.90 -4.11 -20.71
CA GLU A 178 -10.65 -4.04 -21.47
C GLU A 178 -10.69 -3.05 -22.64
N GLU A 179 -11.84 -2.93 -23.30
CA GLU A 179 -12.04 -1.95 -24.39
C GLU A 179 -11.95 -0.53 -23.86
N GLU A 180 -12.62 -0.23 -22.74
CA GLU A 180 -12.58 1.09 -22.10
C GLU A 180 -11.19 1.42 -21.51
N LYS A 181 -10.45 0.44 -20.97
CA LYS A 181 -9.06 0.62 -20.54
C LYS A 181 -8.14 0.99 -21.71
N ILE A 182 -8.31 0.33 -22.86
CA ILE A 182 -7.57 0.67 -24.09
C ILE A 182 -7.90 2.11 -24.54
N GLU A 183 -9.16 2.53 -24.45
CA GLU A 183 -9.56 3.91 -24.74
C GLU A 183 -8.91 4.90 -23.77
N ALA A 184 -8.88 4.60 -22.47
CA ALA A 184 -8.22 5.39 -21.43
C ALA A 184 -6.70 5.51 -21.70
N GLU A 185 -6.05 4.41 -22.06
CA GLU A 185 -4.63 4.41 -22.43
C GLU A 185 -4.36 5.26 -23.68
N ASN A 186 -5.18 5.13 -24.71
CA ASN A 186 -5.03 5.92 -25.93
C ASN A 186 -5.27 7.42 -25.67
N LYS A 187 -6.24 7.77 -24.81
CA LYS A 187 -6.51 9.14 -24.38
C LYS A 187 -5.29 9.72 -23.63
N SER A 188 -4.67 8.95 -22.75
CA SER A 188 -3.47 9.38 -22.05
C SER A 188 -2.28 9.62 -22.98
N LYS A 189 -2.11 8.78 -24.03
CA LYS A 189 -1.07 8.94 -25.06
C LYS A 189 -1.29 10.20 -25.90
N ASP A 190 -2.55 10.49 -26.27
CA ASP A 190 -2.89 11.73 -27.00
C ASP A 190 -2.59 12.97 -26.16
N ILE A 191 -2.99 12.97 -24.88
CA ILE A 191 -2.71 14.06 -23.96
C ILE A 191 -1.18 14.28 -23.80
N LEU A 192 -0.40 13.20 -23.63
CA LEU A 192 1.06 13.29 -23.57
C LEU A 192 1.65 13.89 -24.84
N ALA A 193 1.17 13.49 -26.00
CA ALA A 193 1.62 14.04 -27.29
C ALA A 193 1.33 15.55 -27.40
N ARG A 194 0.17 16.01 -26.94
CA ARG A 194 -0.21 17.43 -26.90
C ARG A 194 0.67 18.23 -25.95
N ILE A 195 0.98 17.69 -24.76
CA ILE A 195 1.91 18.31 -23.79
C ILE A 195 3.31 18.46 -24.44
N ASN A 196 3.80 17.40 -25.07
CA ASN A 196 5.10 17.40 -25.74
C ASN A 196 5.15 18.34 -26.96
N ALA A 197 3.99 18.64 -27.57
CA ALA A 197 3.85 19.66 -28.61
C ALA A 197 3.76 21.10 -28.05
N GLY A 198 3.79 21.28 -26.72
CA GLY A 198 3.81 22.58 -26.05
C GLY A 198 2.45 23.11 -25.64
N GLU A 199 1.42 22.28 -25.62
CA GLU A 199 0.11 22.67 -25.09
C GLU A 199 0.16 22.83 -23.58
N ASP A 200 -0.66 23.73 -23.03
CA ASP A 200 -0.68 24.06 -21.62
C ASP A 200 -1.22 22.89 -20.78
N MET A 201 -0.34 22.28 -19.99
CA MET A 201 -0.70 21.10 -19.20
C MET A 201 -1.73 21.40 -18.09
N GLU A 202 -1.76 22.60 -17.53
CA GLU A 202 -2.79 22.97 -16.55
C GLU A 202 -4.19 23.02 -17.16
N LYS A 203 -4.29 23.57 -18.38
CA LYS A 203 -5.57 23.56 -19.11
C LYS A 203 -6.01 22.16 -19.44
N LEU A 204 -5.08 21.32 -19.92
CA LEU A 204 -5.37 19.91 -20.18
C LEU A 204 -5.77 19.16 -18.91
N ALA A 205 -5.13 19.45 -17.76
CA ALA A 205 -5.51 18.85 -16.48
C ALA A 205 -6.95 19.19 -16.11
N LYS A 206 -7.34 20.47 -16.17
CA LYS A 206 -8.72 20.90 -15.88
C LYS A 206 -9.76 20.37 -16.88
N GLU A 207 -9.34 20.07 -18.11
CA GLU A 207 -10.25 19.55 -19.14
C GLU A 207 -10.43 18.03 -19.08
N TYR A 208 -9.37 17.29 -18.74
CA TYR A 208 -9.34 15.84 -18.91
C TYR A 208 -9.11 15.03 -17.64
N SER A 209 -8.54 15.63 -16.57
CA SER A 209 -8.19 14.86 -15.38
C SER A 209 -9.41 14.45 -14.58
N GLU A 210 -9.41 13.20 -14.16
CA GLU A 210 -10.40 12.61 -13.27
C GLU A 210 -9.95 12.62 -11.81
N ASP A 211 -8.85 13.34 -11.50
CA ASP A 211 -8.37 13.54 -10.14
C ASP A 211 -9.25 14.58 -9.42
N PRO A 212 -9.89 14.23 -8.28
CA PRO A 212 -10.90 15.09 -7.65
C PRO A 212 -10.46 16.53 -7.35
N PRO A 213 -9.24 16.82 -6.86
CA PRO A 213 -8.82 18.18 -6.53
C PRO A 213 -8.31 19.00 -7.74
N VAL A 214 -8.38 18.49 -8.98
CA VAL A 214 -7.79 19.12 -10.16
C VAL A 214 -8.30 20.54 -10.42
N GLU A 215 -9.56 20.83 -10.13
CA GLU A 215 -10.14 22.16 -10.31
C GLU A 215 -9.46 23.20 -9.40
N GLU A 216 -9.03 22.79 -8.21
CA GLU A 216 -8.40 23.65 -7.22
C GLU A 216 -6.89 23.78 -7.44
N ASN A 217 -6.21 22.66 -7.67
CA ASN A 217 -4.73 22.59 -7.73
C ASN A 217 -4.17 22.55 -9.16
N GLY A 218 -5.01 22.42 -10.20
CA GLY A 218 -4.57 22.30 -11.59
C GLY A 218 -3.71 21.06 -11.85
N GLY A 219 -3.88 20.00 -11.05
CA GLY A 219 -3.14 18.75 -11.13
C GLY A 219 -1.74 18.80 -10.52
N ILE A 220 -1.39 19.85 -9.74
CA ILE A 220 -0.06 20.01 -9.13
C ILE A 220 0.00 19.40 -7.72
N TYR A 221 1.09 18.64 -7.45
CA TYR A 221 1.43 18.11 -6.14
C TYR A 221 2.90 18.30 -5.83
N THR A 222 3.17 18.69 -4.58
CA THR A 222 4.54 18.81 -4.05
C THR A 222 4.68 17.81 -2.90
N PHE A 223 5.67 16.93 -2.99
CA PHE A 223 5.84 15.82 -2.05
C PHE A 223 7.29 15.31 -2.00
N THR A 224 7.54 14.44 -1.05
CA THR A 224 8.78 13.68 -0.85
C THR A 224 8.47 12.17 -0.93
N LYS A 225 9.47 11.33 -0.91
CA LYS A 225 9.26 9.86 -0.85
C LYS A 225 8.51 9.40 0.41
N TYR A 226 8.45 10.23 1.46
CA TYR A 226 7.79 9.90 2.73
C TYR A 226 6.29 10.24 2.74
N ASP A 227 5.82 10.95 1.73
CA ASP A 227 4.40 11.31 1.63
C ASP A 227 3.55 10.15 1.08
N ALA A 228 2.26 10.14 1.43
CA ALA A 228 1.33 9.05 1.13
C ALA A 228 0.81 9.11 -0.31
N PHE A 229 1.68 8.92 -1.29
CA PHE A 229 1.34 8.70 -2.69
C PHE A 229 1.62 7.25 -3.07
N VAL A 230 1.01 6.76 -4.16
CA VAL A 230 1.32 5.43 -4.70
C VAL A 230 2.78 5.36 -5.19
N GLU A 231 3.38 4.19 -5.03
CA GLU A 231 4.83 4.01 -5.23
C GLU A 231 5.25 4.40 -6.65
N GLU A 232 4.55 3.91 -7.67
CA GLU A 232 4.88 4.16 -9.07
C GLU A 232 4.88 5.65 -9.41
N PHE A 233 3.93 6.41 -8.82
CA PHE A 233 3.84 7.85 -9.00
C PHE A 233 5.02 8.58 -8.33
N LYS A 234 5.36 8.20 -7.09
CA LYS A 234 6.50 8.77 -6.34
C LYS A 234 7.83 8.44 -7.02
N ASP A 235 8.04 7.16 -7.34
CA ASP A 235 9.29 6.67 -7.88
C ASP A 235 9.63 7.37 -9.20
N TRP A 236 8.64 7.50 -10.09
CA TRP A 236 8.84 8.23 -11.32
C TRP A 236 9.24 9.70 -11.06
N ALA A 237 8.50 10.42 -10.20
CA ALA A 237 8.76 11.83 -9.94
C ALA A 237 10.12 12.07 -9.27
N ILE A 238 10.54 11.15 -8.37
CA ILE A 238 11.85 11.21 -7.73
C ILE A 238 12.97 10.95 -8.73
N GLU A 239 12.80 10.05 -9.69
CA GLU A 239 13.80 9.71 -10.68
C GLU A 239 13.86 10.69 -11.88
N ALA A 240 12.77 11.36 -12.21
CA ALA A 240 12.65 12.27 -13.35
C ALA A 240 13.58 13.50 -13.20
N ASN A 241 13.87 14.17 -14.31
CA ASN A 241 14.48 15.51 -14.33
C ASN A 241 13.39 16.56 -14.57
N ILE A 242 13.65 17.80 -14.19
CA ILE A 242 12.71 18.91 -14.42
C ILE A 242 12.42 19.01 -15.93
N GLY A 243 11.13 18.99 -16.28
CA GLY A 243 10.64 19.01 -17.64
C GLY A 243 10.39 17.62 -18.27
N ASP A 244 10.87 16.53 -17.65
CA ASP A 244 10.58 15.18 -18.12
C ASP A 244 9.07 14.91 -18.01
N THR A 245 8.55 14.16 -18.99
CA THR A 245 7.14 13.76 -19.08
C THR A 245 7.02 12.25 -19.28
N ALA A 246 6.01 11.63 -18.70
CA ALA A 246 5.70 10.22 -18.92
C ALA A 246 4.22 9.90 -18.68
N ILE A 247 3.82 8.70 -19.06
CA ILE A 247 2.61 8.06 -18.56
C ILE A 247 3.05 7.06 -17.50
N VAL A 248 2.56 7.25 -16.28
CA VAL A 248 2.78 6.34 -15.16
C VAL A 248 1.48 5.62 -14.87
N GLU A 249 1.51 4.30 -14.94
CA GLU A 249 0.35 3.47 -14.67
C GLU A 249 0.33 3.08 -13.19
N THR A 250 -0.84 3.20 -12.56
CA THR A 250 -1.11 2.80 -11.17
C THR A 250 -2.44 2.09 -11.07
N ASP A 251 -2.81 1.64 -9.87
CA ASP A 251 -4.14 1.08 -9.57
C ASP A 251 -5.29 2.10 -9.78
N TYR A 252 -5.00 3.40 -9.85
CA TYR A 252 -6.01 4.43 -10.14
C TYR A 252 -6.23 4.64 -11.63
N GLY A 253 -5.21 4.46 -12.44
CA GLY A 253 -5.26 4.70 -13.88
C GLY A 253 -3.93 5.14 -14.47
N TYR A 254 -4.02 5.81 -15.60
CA TYR A 254 -2.87 6.38 -16.31
C TYR A 254 -2.67 7.84 -15.88
N HIS A 255 -1.54 8.11 -15.24
CA HIS A 255 -1.11 9.45 -14.86
C HIS A 255 -0.20 10.01 -15.95
N VAL A 256 -0.67 10.98 -16.72
CA VAL A 256 0.22 11.74 -17.60
C VAL A 256 0.91 12.77 -16.74
N MET A 257 2.21 12.61 -16.54
CA MET A 257 3.00 13.35 -15.57
C MET A 257 4.04 14.25 -16.23
N ARG A 258 4.35 15.39 -15.57
CA ARG A 258 5.52 16.24 -15.83
C ARG A 258 6.14 16.66 -14.51
N LEU A 259 7.46 16.53 -14.40
CA LEU A 259 8.18 17.10 -13.27
C LEU A 259 8.37 18.60 -13.48
N GLU A 260 7.80 19.41 -12.59
CA GLU A 260 7.81 20.87 -12.69
C GLU A 260 8.99 21.49 -11.91
N ASP A 261 9.30 20.94 -10.73
CA ASP A 261 10.35 21.49 -9.87
C ASP A 261 10.94 20.40 -8.96
N ARG A 262 12.15 20.68 -8.46
CA ARG A 262 12.90 19.82 -7.54
C ARG A 262 13.72 20.67 -6.60
N GLU A 263 13.57 20.45 -5.31
CA GLU A 263 14.31 21.09 -4.24
C GLU A 263 15.07 20.04 -3.43
N THR A 264 16.38 20.16 -3.35
CA THR A 264 17.18 19.29 -2.47
C THR A 264 16.92 19.63 -1.02
N ILE A 265 16.43 18.67 -0.26
CA ILE A 265 16.21 18.82 1.19
C ILE A 265 17.54 18.60 1.90
N PRO A 266 17.99 19.53 2.79
CA PRO A 266 19.21 19.35 3.56
C PRO A 266 19.17 18.07 4.41
N PHE A 267 20.32 17.40 4.58
CA PHE A 267 20.44 16.19 5.40
C PHE A 267 19.81 16.31 6.78
N GLU A 268 20.02 17.44 7.47
CA GLU A 268 19.51 17.66 8.82
C GLU A 268 17.96 17.58 8.92
N ASP A 269 17.27 17.91 7.81
CA ASP A 269 15.81 17.92 7.78
C ASP A 269 15.23 16.52 7.49
N VAL A 270 16.01 15.60 6.92
CA VAL A 270 15.58 14.22 6.60
C VAL A 270 16.33 13.16 7.43
N LYS A 271 17.27 13.54 8.26
CA LYS A 271 18.13 12.65 9.03
C LYS A 271 17.37 11.60 9.84
N GLU A 272 16.34 12.03 10.56
CA GLU A 272 15.57 11.10 11.41
C GLU A 272 14.73 10.13 10.56
N ASN A 273 14.22 10.56 9.41
CA ASN A 273 13.54 9.67 8.47
C ASN A 273 14.51 8.62 7.92
N ILE A 274 15.72 9.03 7.53
CA ILE A 274 16.76 8.12 7.04
C ILE A 274 17.16 7.09 8.11
N LYS A 275 17.30 7.53 9.38
CA LYS A 275 17.55 6.61 10.49
C LYS A 275 16.41 5.62 10.67
N SER A 276 15.16 6.06 10.53
CA SER A 276 13.99 5.19 10.57
C SER A 276 13.99 4.17 9.43
N ASP A 277 14.35 4.58 8.20
CA ASP A 277 14.51 3.67 7.06
C ASP A 277 15.54 2.58 7.36
N ILE A 278 16.73 2.97 7.90
CA ILE A 278 17.78 2.01 8.27
C ILE A 278 17.32 1.04 9.37
N LEU A 279 16.59 1.53 10.38
CA LEU A 279 16.02 0.68 11.42
C LEU A 279 15.02 -0.33 10.85
N GLN A 280 14.17 0.12 9.92
CA GLN A 280 13.21 -0.77 9.25
C GLN A 280 13.91 -1.83 8.38
N GLU A 281 14.97 -1.46 7.66
CA GLU A 281 15.79 -2.39 6.88
C GLU A 281 16.40 -3.48 7.78
N ARG A 282 17.04 -3.07 8.88
CA ARG A 282 17.64 -4.01 9.86
C ARG A 282 16.61 -4.91 10.53
N PHE A 283 15.44 -4.39 10.83
CA PHE A 283 14.36 -5.22 11.36
C PHE A 283 13.87 -6.24 10.35
N THR A 284 13.79 -5.85 9.07
CA THR A 284 13.43 -6.77 7.99
C THR A 284 14.46 -7.90 7.85
N GLU A 285 15.76 -7.58 7.88
CA GLU A 285 16.83 -8.58 7.87
C GLU A 285 16.72 -9.55 9.06
N LEU A 286 16.43 -9.02 10.26
CA LEU A 286 16.22 -9.83 11.46
C LEU A 286 15.01 -10.77 11.32
N MET A 287 13.93 -10.29 10.73
CA MET A 287 12.76 -11.12 10.43
C MET A 287 13.10 -12.26 9.45
N GLU A 288 13.89 -12.00 8.42
CA GLU A 288 14.35 -13.04 7.47
C GLU A 288 15.22 -14.11 8.16
N GLU A 289 16.03 -13.70 9.16
CA GLU A 289 16.81 -14.65 9.96
C GLU A 289 15.91 -15.57 10.81
N TRP A 290 14.83 -15.04 11.38
CA TRP A 290 13.89 -15.84 12.17
C TRP A 290 13.03 -16.79 11.33
N GLU A 291 12.91 -16.54 10.05
CA GLU A 291 12.18 -17.40 9.11
C GLU A 291 12.97 -18.67 8.70
N LYS A 292 14.28 -18.68 8.87
CA LYS A 292 15.19 -19.82 8.58
C LYS A 292 15.17 -20.88 9.67
#